data_5d522ddb8cfbab655bca967b4b0f2552
#
_entry.id   5d522ddb8cfbab655bca967b4b0f2552
#
_cell.length_a   1.000
_cell.length_b   1.000
_cell.length_c   1.000
_cell.angle_alpha   90.00
_cell.angle_beta   90.00
_cell.angle_gamma   90.00
#
_symmetry.space_group_name_H-M   'P 1'
#
loop_
_entity.id
_entity.type
_entity.pdbx_description
1 polymer ?
#
loop_
_entity_poly.entity_id
_entity_poly.type
_entity_poly.pdbx_seq_one_letter_code
_entity_poly.pdbx_strand_id
1 'polypeptide(L)'
;RHNPILLTDGYKPSHHKQYPPEVTHTFAFLESRGGPFDQTTFFGLQYLLKAYLAELTITLEDVDEAYAFFAEYFQNPTIFNREGWEYIVREHAGKLPLEVRAVPEGQRIPIKNALLTVTNTDPKVPWLPGYFEPLFVQLWYPISVATQSRAMKDIILANLQETGTPELIPYKLHDFGLRGVSSIETAQIGGAAHLLNLGIFEYPPQRREPAAQPAHGAGRNKQHDQQQHHARHGQLNAA
;
A
#
# COMPACT_ATOMS: atom_id res chain seq x y z
N ARG A 1 -8.15 1.12 15.71
CA ARG A 1 -7.77 0.31 14.55
C ARG A 1 -8.95 0.32 13.58
N HIS A 2 -8.71 0.49 12.29
CA HIS A 2 -9.76 0.33 11.28
C HIS A 2 -9.96 -1.16 10.99
N ASN A 3 -11.22 -1.58 10.90
CA ASN A 3 -11.55 -2.93 10.46
C ASN A 3 -11.30 -3.04 8.94
N PRO A 4 -10.35 -3.88 8.48
CA PRO A 4 -10.00 -3.96 7.06
C PRO A 4 -11.12 -4.54 6.20
N ILE A 5 -12.03 -5.32 6.78
CA ILE A 5 -13.18 -5.89 6.08
C ILE A 5 -14.13 -4.77 5.62
N LEU A 6 -14.14 -3.63 6.31
CA LEU A 6 -14.96 -2.47 5.95
C LEU A 6 -14.28 -1.52 4.95
N LEU A 7 -13.01 -1.77 4.56
CA LEU A 7 -12.28 -0.95 3.59
C LEU A 7 -12.55 -1.41 2.14
N THR A 8 -13.81 -1.40 1.74
CA THR A 8 -14.25 -1.83 0.42
C THR A 8 -15.49 -1.06 -0.03
N ASP A 9 -15.85 -1.16 -1.31
CA ASP A 9 -17.11 -0.60 -1.81
C ASP A 9 -18.32 -1.41 -1.34
N GLY A 10 -19.45 -0.74 -1.13
CA GLY A 10 -20.67 -1.35 -0.59
C GLY A 10 -21.22 -2.55 -1.37
N TYR A 11 -20.91 -2.69 -2.65
CA TYR A 11 -21.35 -3.84 -3.47
C TYR A 11 -20.41 -5.05 -3.42
N LYS A 12 -19.15 -4.87 -3.06
CA LYS A 12 -18.12 -5.94 -3.03
C LYS A 12 -18.43 -7.12 -2.10
N PRO A 13 -19.05 -6.93 -0.93
CA PRO A 13 -19.44 -8.06 -0.05
C PRO A 13 -20.34 -9.10 -0.71
N SER A 14 -21.09 -8.72 -1.76
CA SER A 14 -21.96 -9.63 -2.50
C SER A 14 -21.27 -10.42 -3.62
N HIS A 15 -20.08 -9.97 -4.07
CA HIS A 15 -19.43 -10.51 -5.26
C HIS A 15 -19.00 -11.97 -5.13
N HIS A 16 -18.70 -12.46 -3.92
CA HIS A 16 -18.34 -13.86 -3.71
C HIS A 16 -19.39 -14.84 -4.26
N LYS A 17 -20.67 -14.43 -4.35
CA LYS A 17 -21.77 -15.24 -4.91
C LYS A 17 -21.80 -15.27 -6.44
N GLN A 18 -20.99 -14.42 -7.09
CA GLN A 18 -20.98 -14.29 -8.56
C GLN A 18 -19.85 -15.10 -9.20
N TYR A 19 -18.94 -15.66 -8.41
CA TYR A 19 -17.89 -16.52 -8.94
C TYR A 19 -18.43 -17.91 -9.28
N PRO A 20 -18.17 -18.44 -10.46
CA PRO A 20 -18.45 -19.84 -10.77
C PRO A 20 -17.76 -20.77 -9.76
N PRO A 21 -18.39 -21.90 -9.36
CA PRO A 21 -17.87 -22.78 -8.33
C PRO A 21 -16.48 -23.36 -8.62
N GLU A 22 -16.10 -23.48 -9.90
CA GLU A 22 -14.81 -23.99 -10.38
C GLU A 22 -13.68 -22.96 -10.34
N VAL A 23 -13.98 -21.69 -10.08
CA VAL A 23 -12.96 -20.64 -9.99
C VAL A 23 -12.19 -20.79 -8.69
N THR A 24 -10.91 -21.09 -8.81
CA THR A 24 -9.99 -21.24 -7.67
C THR A 24 -9.04 -20.05 -7.51
N HIS A 25 -8.75 -19.34 -8.59
CA HIS A 25 -7.84 -18.19 -8.57
C HIS A 25 -8.39 -17.04 -9.40
N THR A 26 -8.16 -15.83 -8.93
CA THR A 26 -8.35 -14.59 -9.69
C THR A 26 -7.02 -13.86 -9.79
N PHE A 27 -6.80 -13.26 -10.95
CA PHE A 27 -5.65 -12.43 -11.24
C PHE A 27 -6.15 -11.05 -11.62
N ALA A 28 -5.78 -10.05 -10.83
CA ALA A 28 -6.08 -8.65 -11.09
C ALA A 28 -4.79 -7.86 -11.30
N PHE A 29 -4.87 -6.79 -12.07
CA PHE A 29 -3.75 -5.87 -12.26
C PHE A 29 -4.24 -4.42 -12.27
N LEU A 30 -3.35 -3.51 -11.87
CA LEU A 30 -3.53 -2.07 -11.97
C LEU A 30 -2.68 -1.53 -13.10
N GLU A 31 -3.26 -0.72 -13.96
CA GLU A 31 -2.56 -0.01 -15.03
C GLU A 31 -3.00 1.45 -15.12
N SER A 32 -2.17 2.31 -15.69
CA SER A 32 -2.57 3.65 -16.10
C SER A 32 -3.28 3.58 -17.44
N ARG A 33 -4.53 4.08 -17.52
CA ARG A 33 -5.29 4.13 -18.76
C ARG A 33 -4.82 5.20 -19.75
N GLY A 34 -3.92 6.08 -19.30
CA GLY A 34 -3.40 7.19 -20.08
C GLY A 34 -3.83 8.54 -19.51
N GLY A 35 -3.65 9.57 -20.31
CA GLY A 35 -3.87 10.97 -19.96
C GLY A 35 -2.89 11.85 -20.76
N PRO A 36 -2.48 13.01 -20.21
CA PRO A 36 -1.55 13.91 -20.90
C PRO A 36 -0.10 13.39 -20.93
N PHE A 37 0.22 12.34 -20.17
CA PHE A 37 1.56 11.77 -20.06
C PHE A 37 1.61 10.37 -20.69
N ASP A 38 2.73 10.05 -21.35
CA ASP A 38 3.00 8.76 -21.97
C ASP A 38 3.61 7.72 -20.99
N GLN A 39 4.03 8.19 -19.84
CA GLN A 39 4.60 7.38 -18.76
C GLN A 39 4.00 7.75 -17.41
N THR A 40 4.00 6.78 -16.51
CA THR A 40 3.51 6.90 -15.14
C THR A 40 4.66 6.66 -14.17
N THR A 41 4.84 7.50 -13.16
CA THR A 41 5.80 7.27 -12.08
C THR A 41 5.09 6.53 -10.95
N PHE A 42 5.48 5.27 -10.71
CA PHE A 42 4.85 4.42 -9.70
C PHE A 42 5.27 4.83 -8.29
N PHE A 43 4.28 5.04 -7.40
CA PHE A 43 4.55 5.41 -6.00
C PHE A 43 3.34 5.13 -5.09
N GLY A 44 3.62 4.75 -3.83
CA GLY A 44 2.65 4.73 -2.74
C GLY A 44 2.21 3.33 -2.27
N LEU A 45 2.53 2.25 -3.01
CA LEU A 45 2.11 0.89 -2.64
C LEU A 45 2.67 0.45 -1.30
N GLN A 46 3.94 0.72 -1.01
CA GLN A 46 4.55 0.31 0.25
C GLN A 46 3.90 0.99 1.46
N TYR A 47 3.51 2.26 1.32
CA TYR A 47 2.74 2.96 2.34
C TYR A 47 1.39 2.27 2.56
N LEU A 48 0.63 2.05 1.48
CA LEU A 48 -0.69 1.43 1.52
C LEU A 48 -0.64 0.03 2.17
N LEU A 49 0.29 -0.81 1.75
CA LEU A 49 0.45 -2.14 2.32
C LEU A 49 0.77 -2.09 3.82
N LYS A 50 1.71 -1.24 4.24
CA LYS A 50 2.10 -1.11 5.65
C LYS A 50 1.00 -0.49 6.51
N ALA A 51 0.26 0.47 5.97
CA ALA A 51 -0.81 1.14 6.71
C ALA A 51 -2.04 0.25 6.91
N TYR A 52 -2.39 -0.57 5.91
CA TYR A 52 -3.70 -1.21 5.84
C TYR A 52 -3.68 -2.74 5.74
N LEU A 53 -2.58 -3.38 5.33
CA LEU A 53 -2.58 -4.82 5.06
C LEU A 53 -1.43 -5.61 5.72
N ALA A 54 -0.18 -5.14 5.68
CA ALA A 54 0.98 -5.97 5.98
C ALA A 54 1.09 -6.42 7.45
N GLU A 55 0.70 -5.57 8.40
CA GLU A 55 0.74 -5.86 9.84
C GLU A 55 -0.63 -6.24 10.40
N LEU A 56 -1.61 -6.38 9.53
CA LEU A 56 -2.99 -6.54 9.90
C LEU A 56 -3.32 -8.03 10.04
N THR A 57 -3.94 -8.37 11.17
CA THR A 57 -4.52 -9.69 11.41
C THR A 57 -6.01 -9.50 11.59
N ILE A 58 -6.82 -10.13 10.76
CA ILE A 58 -8.28 -10.15 10.88
C ILE A 58 -8.63 -11.06 12.05
N THR A 59 -9.53 -10.59 12.90
CA THR A 59 -10.04 -11.32 14.06
C THR A 59 -11.51 -11.71 13.87
N LEU A 60 -12.01 -12.62 14.69
CA LEU A 60 -13.45 -12.95 14.69
C LEU A 60 -14.29 -11.73 15.08
N GLU A 61 -13.76 -10.84 15.93
CA GLU A 61 -14.41 -9.60 16.30
C GLU A 61 -14.57 -8.65 15.09
N ASP A 62 -13.53 -8.56 14.24
CA ASP A 62 -13.63 -7.80 12.98
C ASP A 62 -14.70 -8.40 12.05
N VAL A 63 -14.82 -9.74 12.01
CA VAL A 63 -15.84 -10.43 11.21
C VAL A 63 -17.23 -10.17 11.76
N ASP A 64 -17.41 -10.21 13.08
CA ASP A 64 -18.69 -9.95 13.74
C ASP A 64 -19.14 -8.51 13.53
N GLU A 65 -18.23 -7.53 13.66
CA GLU A 65 -18.51 -6.12 13.38
C GLU A 65 -18.94 -5.92 11.92
N ALA A 66 -18.18 -6.48 10.98
CA ALA A 66 -18.49 -6.38 9.56
C ALA A 66 -19.83 -7.05 9.21
N TYR A 67 -20.11 -8.22 9.81
CA TYR A 67 -21.39 -8.90 9.62
C TYR A 67 -22.58 -8.05 10.10
N ALA A 68 -22.48 -7.46 11.30
CA ALA A 68 -23.52 -6.60 11.83
C ALA A 68 -23.75 -5.37 10.93
N PHE A 69 -22.66 -4.72 10.53
CA PHE A 69 -22.72 -3.56 9.64
C PHE A 69 -23.38 -3.89 8.29
N PHE A 70 -22.93 -4.96 7.61
CA PHE A 70 -23.47 -5.30 6.29
C PHE A 70 -24.89 -5.88 6.36
N ALA A 71 -25.26 -6.56 7.45
CA ALA A 71 -26.63 -7.02 7.66
C ALA A 71 -27.61 -5.84 7.75
N GLU A 72 -27.21 -4.77 8.45
CA GLU A 72 -27.98 -3.53 8.52
C GLU A 72 -27.98 -2.78 7.18
N TYR A 73 -26.80 -2.60 6.59
CA TYR A 73 -26.63 -1.87 5.33
C TYR A 73 -27.47 -2.46 4.18
N PHE A 74 -27.44 -3.77 4.02
CA PHE A 74 -28.20 -4.46 2.97
C PHE A 74 -29.62 -4.85 3.36
N GLN A 75 -30.01 -4.68 4.62
CA GLN A 75 -31.25 -5.25 5.18
C GLN A 75 -31.36 -6.77 4.88
N ASN A 76 -30.23 -7.43 4.76
CA ASN A 76 -30.11 -8.85 4.44
C ASN A 76 -28.79 -9.44 4.95
N PRO A 77 -28.80 -10.24 6.02
CA PRO A 77 -27.60 -10.80 6.63
C PRO A 77 -26.87 -11.84 5.74
N THR A 78 -27.52 -12.35 4.69
CA THR A 78 -26.94 -13.39 3.84
C THR A 78 -26.00 -12.85 2.74
N ILE A 79 -25.91 -11.53 2.58
CA ILE A 79 -25.08 -10.91 1.53
C ILE A 79 -23.59 -10.99 1.88
N PHE A 80 -23.24 -10.82 3.15
CA PHE A 80 -21.85 -10.86 3.59
C PHE A 80 -21.33 -12.29 3.67
N ASN A 81 -20.10 -12.50 3.21
CA ASN A 81 -19.42 -13.80 3.20
C ASN A 81 -18.78 -14.12 4.56
N ARG A 82 -19.61 -14.25 5.60
CA ARG A 82 -19.12 -14.53 6.96
C ARG A 82 -18.24 -15.78 7.01
N GLU A 83 -18.67 -16.87 6.39
CA GLU A 83 -17.96 -18.15 6.39
C GLU A 83 -16.56 -18.02 5.76
N GLY A 84 -16.46 -17.31 4.63
CA GLY A 84 -15.17 -17.07 3.96
C GLY A 84 -14.19 -16.24 4.80
N TRP A 85 -14.68 -15.25 5.56
CA TRP A 85 -13.86 -14.48 6.46
C TRP A 85 -13.45 -15.26 7.72
N GLU A 86 -14.35 -16.03 8.31
CA GLU A 86 -14.04 -16.95 9.43
C GLU A 86 -13.03 -18.01 8.99
N TYR A 87 -13.11 -18.49 7.74
CA TYR A 87 -12.13 -19.40 7.16
C TYR A 87 -10.73 -18.76 7.18
N ILE A 88 -10.57 -17.51 6.73
CA ILE A 88 -9.29 -16.79 6.75
C ILE A 88 -8.76 -16.68 8.20
N VAL A 89 -9.62 -16.41 9.17
CA VAL A 89 -9.21 -16.36 10.57
C VAL A 89 -8.70 -17.71 11.07
N ARG A 90 -9.39 -18.80 10.76
CA ARG A 90 -9.04 -20.15 11.26
C ARG A 90 -7.82 -20.74 10.56
N GLU A 91 -7.79 -20.70 9.23
CA GLU A 91 -6.78 -21.43 8.45
C GLU A 91 -5.53 -20.60 8.16
N HIS A 92 -5.66 -19.27 8.13
CA HIS A 92 -4.56 -18.35 7.84
C HIS A 92 -4.17 -17.46 9.04
N ALA A 93 -4.67 -17.81 10.25
CA ALA A 93 -4.46 -17.01 11.47
C ALA A 93 -4.79 -15.52 11.25
N GLY A 94 -5.82 -15.22 10.46
CA GLY A 94 -6.26 -13.88 10.10
C GLY A 94 -5.37 -13.13 9.11
N LYS A 95 -4.35 -13.77 8.55
CA LYS A 95 -3.54 -13.19 7.47
C LYS A 95 -4.24 -13.36 6.14
N LEU A 96 -4.19 -12.32 5.31
CA LEU A 96 -4.81 -12.36 3.98
C LEU A 96 -4.00 -13.24 3.04
N PRO A 97 -4.57 -14.32 2.46
CA PRO A 97 -3.90 -15.15 1.48
C PRO A 97 -3.87 -14.47 0.09
N LEU A 98 -3.12 -13.37 0.01
CA LEU A 98 -2.90 -12.57 -1.20
C LEU A 98 -1.42 -12.49 -1.53
N GLU A 99 -1.11 -12.60 -2.80
CA GLU A 99 0.19 -12.22 -3.35
C GLU A 99 0.04 -10.91 -4.12
N VAL A 100 0.87 -9.93 -3.78
CA VAL A 100 0.95 -8.64 -4.47
C VAL A 100 2.35 -8.49 -5.04
N ARG A 101 2.45 -8.33 -6.36
CA ARG A 101 3.70 -8.04 -7.06
C ARG A 101 3.57 -6.67 -7.72
N ALA A 102 4.64 -5.88 -7.71
CA ALA A 102 4.61 -4.54 -8.28
C ALA A 102 5.97 -4.16 -8.87
N VAL A 103 5.95 -3.16 -9.74
CA VAL A 103 7.17 -2.49 -10.19
C VAL A 103 7.77 -1.72 -9.01
N PRO A 104 9.10 -1.48 -8.99
CA PRO A 104 9.74 -0.70 -7.92
C PRO A 104 9.20 0.74 -7.84
N GLU A 105 9.09 1.25 -6.61
CA GLU A 105 8.72 2.65 -6.33
C GLU A 105 9.68 3.61 -7.03
N GLY A 106 9.16 4.67 -7.61
CA GLY A 106 9.92 5.68 -8.35
C GLY A 106 10.19 5.33 -9.82
N GLN A 107 9.87 4.13 -10.27
CA GLN A 107 10.09 3.71 -11.65
C GLN A 107 9.08 4.36 -12.59
N ARG A 108 9.57 4.77 -13.76
CA ARG A 108 8.72 5.28 -14.87
C ARG A 108 8.30 4.12 -15.75
N ILE A 109 7.02 3.93 -15.88
CA ILE A 109 6.42 2.84 -16.65
C ILE A 109 5.54 3.45 -17.74
N PRO A 110 5.65 3.02 -19.00
CA PRO A 110 4.74 3.45 -20.06
C PRO A 110 3.29 3.17 -19.67
N ILE A 111 2.38 4.05 -20.07
CA ILE A 111 0.93 3.82 -19.89
C ILE A 111 0.50 2.49 -20.50
N LYS A 112 -0.62 1.93 -20.04
CA LYS A 112 -1.17 0.62 -20.49
C LYS A 112 -0.24 -0.56 -20.21
N ASN A 113 0.61 -0.44 -19.19
CA ASN A 113 1.40 -1.54 -18.63
C ASN A 113 1.00 -1.77 -17.18
N ALA A 114 1.08 -3.03 -16.73
CA ALA A 114 0.77 -3.39 -15.37
C ALA A 114 1.77 -2.75 -14.40
N LEU A 115 1.26 -2.03 -13.41
CA LEU A 115 2.01 -1.41 -12.32
C LEU A 115 2.10 -2.33 -11.10
N LEU A 116 1.02 -3.05 -10.83
CA LEU A 116 0.96 -4.12 -9.83
C LEU A 116 0.00 -5.22 -10.28
N THR A 117 0.19 -6.40 -9.69
CA THR A 117 -0.72 -7.54 -9.83
C THR A 117 -1.10 -8.06 -8.46
N VAL A 118 -2.32 -8.58 -8.34
CA VAL A 118 -2.87 -9.16 -7.12
C VAL A 118 -3.51 -10.50 -7.45
N THR A 119 -3.16 -11.55 -6.72
CA THR A 119 -3.80 -12.86 -6.84
C THR A 119 -4.03 -13.48 -5.46
N ASN A 120 -5.05 -14.33 -5.33
CA ASN A 120 -5.21 -15.11 -4.11
C ASN A 120 -4.25 -16.30 -4.11
N THR A 121 -3.70 -16.63 -2.94
CA THR A 121 -2.79 -17.77 -2.75
C THR A 121 -3.49 -19.03 -2.23
N ASP A 122 -4.76 -18.90 -1.84
CA ASP A 122 -5.61 -20.02 -1.43
C ASP A 122 -6.81 -20.15 -2.38
N PRO A 123 -7.03 -21.35 -2.98
CA PRO A 123 -8.12 -21.59 -3.93
C PRO A 123 -9.54 -21.45 -3.34
N LYS A 124 -9.69 -21.42 -2.01
CA LYS A 124 -10.99 -21.28 -1.35
C LYS A 124 -11.45 -19.82 -1.23
N VAL A 125 -10.58 -18.86 -1.53
CA VAL A 125 -10.90 -17.43 -1.43
C VAL A 125 -10.61 -16.66 -2.72
N PRO A 126 -11.10 -17.13 -3.88
CA PRO A 126 -10.85 -16.45 -5.16
C PRO A 126 -11.47 -15.05 -5.25
N TRP A 127 -12.43 -14.73 -4.40
CA TRP A 127 -13.10 -13.44 -4.33
C TRP A 127 -12.24 -12.34 -3.68
N LEU A 128 -11.17 -12.71 -2.96
CA LEU A 128 -10.41 -11.80 -2.11
C LEU A 128 -9.66 -10.69 -2.88
N PRO A 129 -9.00 -10.93 -4.04
CA PRO A 129 -8.40 -9.86 -4.82
C PRO A 129 -9.40 -8.77 -5.23
N GLY A 130 -10.59 -9.16 -5.69
CA GLY A 130 -11.66 -8.24 -6.06
C GLY A 130 -12.25 -7.48 -4.86
N TYR A 131 -12.20 -8.06 -3.67
CA TYR A 131 -12.68 -7.41 -2.45
C TYR A 131 -11.84 -6.19 -2.08
N PHE A 132 -10.50 -6.29 -2.20
CA PHE A 132 -9.56 -5.22 -1.88
C PHE A 132 -9.22 -4.31 -3.07
N GLU A 133 -9.83 -4.51 -4.23
CA GLU A 133 -9.65 -3.63 -5.39
C GLU A 133 -9.78 -2.14 -5.03
N PRO A 134 -10.84 -1.67 -4.30
CA PRO A 134 -10.99 -0.24 -4.00
C PRO A 134 -9.81 0.31 -3.19
N LEU A 135 -9.24 -0.49 -2.30
CA LEU A 135 -8.06 -0.09 -1.53
C LEU A 135 -6.83 0.07 -2.44
N PHE A 136 -6.58 -0.88 -3.34
CA PHE A 136 -5.46 -0.78 -4.29
C PHE A 136 -5.64 0.38 -5.28
N VAL A 137 -6.88 0.68 -5.68
CA VAL A 137 -7.17 1.81 -6.57
C VAL A 137 -6.84 3.16 -5.92
N GLN A 138 -6.79 3.28 -4.58
CA GLN A 138 -6.32 4.51 -3.91
C GLN A 138 -4.92 4.96 -4.36
N LEU A 139 -4.13 4.06 -4.94
CA LEU A 139 -2.82 4.38 -5.53
C LEU A 139 -2.88 5.37 -6.70
N TRP A 140 -4.05 5.58 -7.31
CA TRP A 140 -4.20 6.58 -8.38
C TRP A 140 -3.70 7.96 -7.96
N TYR A 141 -3.93 8.35 -6.70
CA TYR A 141 -3.58 9.68 -6.21
C TYR A 141 -2.05 9.88 -6.08
N PRO A 142 -1.29 9.10 -5.30
CA PRO A 142 0.15 9.26 -5.21
C PRO A 142 0.86 9.04 -6.55
N ILE A 143 0.38 8.10 -7.38
CA ILE A 143 0.90 7.89 -8.73
C ILE A 143 0.71 9.13 -9.60
N SER A 144 -0.48 9.75 -9.57
CA SER A 144 -0.77 10.96 -10.33
C SER A 144 0.11 12.13 -9.89
N VAL A 145 0.26 12.34 -8.58
CA VAL A 145 1.13 13.39 -8.03
C VAL A 145 2.59 13.16 -8.43
N ALA A 146 3.11 11.94 -8.27
CA ALA A 146 4.47 11.59 -8.64
C ALA A 146 4.74 11.79 -10.14
N THR A 147 3.79 11.38 -10.99
CA THR A 147 3.86 11.53 -12.44
C THR A 147 3.90 13.00 -12.84
N GLN A 148 2.97 13.81 -12.31
CA GLN A 148 2.90 15.24 -12.61
C GLN A 148 4.15 15.98 -12.09
N SER A 149 4.59 15.72 -10.87
CA SER A 149 5.80 16.31 -10.30
C SER A 149 7.03 15.97 -11.14
N ARG A 150 7.11 14.75 -11.65
CA ARG A 150 8.20 14.34 -12.53
C ARG A 150 8.18 15.08 -13.87
N ALA A 151 7.04 15.20 -14.51
CA ALA A 151 6.91 15.92 -15.76
C ALA A 151 7.29 17.41 -15.60
N MET A 152 6.83 18.05 -14.52
CA MET A 152 7.22 19.43 -14.19
C MET A 152 8.72 19.55 -13.95
N LYS A 153 9.32 18.62 -13.22
CA LYS A 153 10.77 18.58 -12.99
C LYS A 153 11.55 18.52 -14.30
N ASP A 154 11.14 17.63 -15.21
CA ASP A 154 11.84 17.46 -16.50
C ASP A 154 11.81 18.78 -17.32
N ILE A 155 10.69 19.50 -17.35
CA ILE A 155 10.56 20.82 -18.00
C ILE A 155 11.46 21.86 -17.32
N ILE A 156 11.40 21.98 -15.99
CA ILE A 156 12.18 22.95 -15.22
C ILE A 156 13.68 22.69 -15.42
N LEU A 157 14.11 21.42 -15.35
CA LEU A 157 15.50 21.04 -15.49
C LEU A 157 16.04 21.40 -16.88
N ALA A 158 15.29 21.14 -17.96
CA ALA A 158 15.68 21.52 -19.31
C ALA A 158 15.94 23.03 -19.42
N ASN A 159 15.04 23.87 -18.87
CA ASN A 159 15.22 25.32 -18.87
C ASN A 159 16.41 25.77 -18.00
N LEU A 160 16.65 25.12 -16.84
CA LEU A 160 17.80 25.44 -16.01
C LEU A 160 19.13 25.08 -16.69
N GLN A 161 19.15 24.03 -17.53
CA GLN A 161 20.32 23.63 -18.30
C GLN A 161 20.69 24.66 -19.38
N GLU A 162 19.69 25.35 -19.93
CA GLU A 162 19.91 26.37 -20.97
C GLU A 162 20.34 27.72 -20.38
N THR A 163 19.64 28.20 -19.33
CA THR A 163 19.75 29.60 -18.89
C THR A 163 19.97 29.77 -17.39
N GLY A 164 20.09 28.68 -16.61
CA GLY A 164 20.11 28.75 -15.17
C GLY A 164 21.20 27.90 -14.52
N THR A 165 20.89 27.43 -13.30
CA THR A 165 21.77 26.63 -12.46
C THR A 165 21.06 25.28 -12.17
N PRO A 166 21.39 24.21 -12.92
CA PRO A 166 20.70 22.89 -12.80
C PRO A 166 20.71 22.30 -11.39
N GLU A 167 21.74 22.57 -10.59
CA GLU A 167 21.89 22.09 -9.22
C GLU A 167 20.79 22.61 -8.27
N LEU A 168 20.10 23.66 -8.66
CA LEU A 168 19.00 24.24 -7.88
C LEU A 168 17.64 23.54 -8.14
N ILE A 169 17.58 22.54 -9.02
CA ILE A 169 16.33 21.85 -9.35
C ILE A 169 15.55 21.34 -8.13
N PRO A 170 16.17 20.84 -7.03
CA PRO A 170 15.44 20.40 -5.85
C PRO A 170 14.58 21.48 -5.19
N TYR A 171 14.88 22.75 -5.44
CA TYR A 171 14.25 23.90 -4.81
C TYR A 171 13.36 24.73 -5.75
N LYS A 172 13.05 24.21 -6.95
CA LYS A 172 12.35 25.01 -7.98
C LYS A 172 10.86 24.76 -8.06
N LEU A 173 10.35 23.74 -7.42
CA LEU A 173 8.92 23.46 -7.34
C LEU A 173 8.57 23.03 -5.91
N HIS A 174 7.59 23.70 -5.33
CA HIS A 174 7.15 23.48 -3.95
C HIS A 174 5.72 22.96 -3.94
N ASP A 175 5.42 22.02 -3.04
CA ASP A 175 4.07 21.56 -2.77
C ASP A 175 3.47 22.34 -1.60
N PHE A 176 2.40 23.08 -1.87
CA PHE A 176 1.57 23.78 -0.89
C PHE A 176 0.20 23.13 -0.71
N GLY A 177 0.10 21.83 -1.00
CA GLY A 177 -1.14 21.09 -1.04
C GLY A 177 -1.84 20.90 0.30
N LEU A 178 -1.13 21.00 1.44
CA LEU A 178 -1.72 20.78 2.78
C LEU A 178 -3.03 21.51 2.99
N ARG A 179 -3.11 22.77 2.58
CA ARG A 179 -4.31 23.62 2.73
C ARG A 179 -5.45 23.31 1.77
N GLY A 180 -5.20 22.49 0.73
CA GLY A 180 -6.16 22.25 -0.36
C GLY A 180 -6.63 20.80 -0.50
N VAL A 181 -6.10 19.86 0.29
CA VAL A 181 -6.47 18.44 0.22
C VAL A 181 -7.53 18.07 1.27
N SER A 182 -8.13 16.89 1.11
CA SER A 182 -9.27 16.43 1.91
C SER A 182 -8.91 15.99 3.35
N SER A 183 -7.64 15.61 3.60
CA SER A 183 -7.18 15.13 4.91
C SER A 183 -5.68 15.32 5.09
N ILE A 184 -5.22 15.26 6.34
CA ILE A 184 -3.79 15.30 6.67
C ILE A 184 -3.05 14.11 6.03
N GLU A 185 -3.66 12.92 6.02
CA GLU A 185 -3.09 11.74 5.36
C GLU A 185 -2.91 11.97 3.86
N THR A 186 -3.89 12.55 3.18
CA THR A 186 -3.79 12.91 1.76
C THR A 186 -2.64 13.88 1.51
N ALA A 187 -2.46 14.88 2.38
CA ALA A 187 -1.32 15.82 2.30
C ALA A 187 0.02 15.08 2.42
N GLN A 188 0.14 14.15 3.37
CA GLN A 188 1.36 13.38 3.60
C GLN A 188 1.71 12.49 2.41
N ILE A 189 0.72 11.79 1.86
CA ILE A 189 0.89 10.91 0.70
C ILE A 189 1.27 11.73 -0.54
N GLY A 190 0.59 12.84 -0.80
CA GLY A 190 0.88 13.73 -1.92
C GLY A 190 2.26 14.37 -1.80
N GLY A 191 2.60 14.89 -0.62
CA GLY A 191 3.91 15.44 -0.34
C GLY A 191 5.04 14.42 -0.50
N ALA A 192 4.86 13.18 -0.04
CA ALA A 192 5.83 12.11 -0.24
C ALA A 192 6.02 11.77 -1.74
N ALA A 193 4.93 11.73 -2.51
CA ALA A 193 4.98 11.51 -3.95
C ALA A 193 5.69 12.65 -4.69
N HIS A 194 5.52 13.91 -4.23
CA HIS A 194 6.24 15.06 -4.73
C HIS A 194 7.74 14.99 -4.41
N LEU A 195 8.10 14.62 -3.15
CA LEU A 195 9.48 14.48 -2.70
C LEU A 195 10.28 13.42 -3.46
N LEU A 196 9.63 12.43 -4.03
CA LEU A 196 10.29 11.44 -4.89
C LEU A 196 11.06 12.13 -6.05
N ASN A 197 10.59 13.28 -6.49
CA ASN A 197 11.12 14.02 -7.62
C ASN A 197 11.83 15.32 -7.23
N LEU A 198 11.36 16.00 -6.17
CA LEU A 198 11.74 17.36 -5.80
C LEU A 198 11.91 17.47 -4.28
N GLY A 199 12.82 18.34 -3.83
CA GLY A 199 13.33 18.32 -2.45
C GLY A 199 12.50 19.04 -1.39
N ILE A 200 11.44 19.81 -1.75
CA ILE A 200 10.73 20.66 -0.79
C ILE A 200 9.23 20.52 -0.92
N PHE A 201 8.55 20.34 0.24
CA PHE A 201 7.11 20.49 0.37
C PHE A 201 6.75 21.09 1.72
N GLU A 202 5.52 21.62 1.85
CA GLU A 202 5.08 22.43 2.99
C GLU A 202 5.00 21.64 4.32
N TYR A 203 4.71 20.35 4.25
CA TYR A 203 4.50 19.50 5.44
C TYR A 203 5.42 18.30 5.45
N PRO A 204 6.39 18.20 6.39
CA PRO A 204 7.28 17.07 6.47
C PRO A 204 6.51 15.77 6.80
N PRO A 205 6.83 14.63 6.16
CA PRO A 205 6.21 13.36 6.50
C PRO A 205 6.45 13.06 7.97
N GLN A 206 5.36 12.84 8.72
CA GLN A 206 5.47 12.43 10.12
C GLN A 206 6.12 11.05 10.17
N ARG A 207 7.27 10.97 10.84
CA ARG A 207 7.81 9.67 11.24
C ARG A 207 6.85 9.11 12.30
N ARG A 208 6.21 7.99 12.02
CA ARG A 208 5.63 7.19 13.11
C ARG A 208 6.80 6.78 13.99
N GLU A 209 6.85 7.26 15.22
CA GLU A 209 7.76 6.68 16.21
C GLU A 209 7.43 5.19 16.30
N PRO A 210 8.44 4.30 16.26
CA PRO A 210 8.19 2.89 16.54
C PRO A 210 7.51 2.82 17.90
N ALA A 211 6.40 2.09 18.00
CA ALA A 211 5.71 1.87 19.27
C ALA A 211 6.74 1.49 20.33
N ALA A 212 6.76 2.23 21.44
CA ALA A 212 7.71 2.00 22.53
C ALA A 212 7.66 0.50 22.89
N GLN A 213 8.78 -0.19 22.72
CA GLN A 213 8.89 -1.56 23.18
C GLN A 213 8.63 -1.57 24.68
N PRO A 214 7.77 -2.46 25.20
CA PRO A 214 7.59 -2.59 26.64
C PRO A 214 8.96 -2.85 27.26
N ALA A 215 9.32 -2.03 28.26
CA ALA A 215 10.57 -2.17 28.99
C ALA A 215 10.67 -3.58 29.55
N HIS A 216 11.57 -4.39 29.00
CA HIS A 216 11.92 -5.65 29.60
C HIS A 216 12.60 -5.36 30.93
N GLY A 217 11.96 -5.84 32.00
CA GLY A 217 12.40 -5.72 33.36
C GLY A 217 13.85 -6.17 33.54
N ALA A 218 14.60 -5.32 34.22
CA ALA A 218 15.97 -5.61 34.65
C ALA A 218 16.00 -6.85 35.57
N GLY A 219 16.40 -7.98 35.04
CA GLY A 219 16.83 -9.15 35.78
C GLY A 219 18.35 -9.20 35.75
N ARG A 220 18.98 -8.86 36.91
CA ARG A 220 20.42 -9.06 37.13
C ARG A 220 20.72 -10.55 37.05
N ASN A 221 21.74 -10.95 36.30
CA ASN A 221 22.74 -11.87 36.86
C ASN A 221 24.07 -11.72 36.10
N LYS A 222 25.12 -11.60 36.94
CA LYS A 222 26.54 -11.63 36.57
C LYS A 222 26.97 -13.08 36.34
N GLN A 223 27.81 -13.34 35.33
CA GLN A 223 29.16 -13.88 35.47
C GLN A 223 29.69 -14.48 34.16
N HIS A 224 30.94 -14.08 33.88
CA HIS A 224 32.05 -14.81 33.21
C HIS A 224 31.84 -15.36 31.79
N ASP A 225 32.66 -15.14 30.90
CA ASP A 225 34.06 -15.09 30.61
C ASP A 225 34.30 -15.31 29.10
N GLN A 226 35.11 -14.48 28.53
CA GLN A 226 36.17 -14.72 27.52
C GLN A 226 35.94 -15.62 26.29
N GLN A 227 36.31 -15.00 25.19
CA GLN A 227 37.17 -15.44 24.08
C GLN A 227 36.55 -15.85 22.72
N GLN A 228 37.00 -15.05 21.78
CA GLN A 228 37.65 -15.35 20.50
C GLN A 228 36.82 -15.50 19.23
N HIS A 229 37.08 -14.50 18.38
CA HIS A 229 37.51 -14.56 16.97
C HIS A 229 36.92 -15.64 16.05
N HIS A 230 36.24 -15.28 15.01
CA HIS A 230 36.78 -15.20 13.64
C HIS A 230 35.67 -14.89 12.61
N ALA A 231 36.09 -14.05 11.68
CA ALA A 231 35.41 -13.67 10.46
C ALA A 231 35.03 -14.85 9.57
N ARG A 232 33.98 -14.70 8.77
CA ARG A 232 34.06 -14.89 7.31
C ARG A 232 32.75 -14.54 6.60
N HIS A 233 32.96 -13.86 5.50
CA HIS A 233 32.13 -13.59 4.36
C HIS A 233 31.22 -14.73 3.89
N GLY A 234 30.09 -14.37 3.27
CA GLY A 234 29.37 -15.25 2.38
C GLY A 234 28.03 -14.75 1.91
N GLN A 235 28.04 -13.92 0.91
CA GLN A 235 27.16 -13.86 -0.27
C GLN A 235 25.66 -14.07 -0.09
N LEU A 236 24.95 -12.98 -0.34
CA LEU A 236 23.60 -12.92 -0.93
C LEU A 236 23.56 -13.66 -2.27
N ASN A 237 22.57 -14.51 -2.45
CA ASN A 237 22.03 -14.80 -3.76
C ASN A 237 20.50 -14.76 -3.71
N ALA A 238 19.97 -13.93 -4.61
CA ALA A 238 18.57 -13.80 -4.94
C ALA A 238 18.09 -15.01 -5.74
N ALA A 239 16.88 -15.39 -5.49
CA ALA A 239 15.97 -16.01 -6.46
C ALA A 239 14.55 -15.54 -6.14
#